data_a1596961fd80a751b0478fc21de2bd07
#
_entry.id   a1596961fd80a751b0478fc21de2bd07
#
_cell.length_a   1.000
_cell.length_b   1.000
_cell.length_c   1.000
_cell.angle_alpha   90.00
_cell.angle_beta   90.00
_cell.angle_gamma   90.00
#
_symmetry.space_group_name_H-M   'P 1'
#
loop_
_entity.id
_entity.type
_entity.pdbx_description
1 polymer ?
#
loop_
_entity_poly.entity_id
_entity_poly.type
_entity_poly.pdbx_seq_one_letter_code
_entity_poly.pdbx_strand_id
1 'polypeptide(L)'
;MVFMQAEIYNVDYDEYVSLVGTAHFTKRSLQDAYQAIERLRPSDLAIELDLKRFKILNTACWGCPRRGTCTTKCEFIGATDALGNVDANIWLIDMSEREIGLRIRQLTTPTWIFRVSLPFFHREDEITRLWEQGFKDEVVNSYQRRLERLRRRAPAVWRVLIDERNTIMAARLAWIASDKLREDERPNILALVGAAHVDGIKKLLSDPFKIGENLQRLGLVFTPPTCIRRIRVNAD
;
A
#
# COMPACT_ATOMS: atom_id res chain seq x y z
N MET A 1 -10.66 21.02 -8.84
CA MET A 1 -9.52 21.07 -7.93
C MET A 1 -10.10 21.23 -6.52
N VAL A 2 -10.47 20.13 -5.86
CA VAL A 2 -10.99 20.15 -4.49
C VAL A 2 -9.77 20.32 -3.60
N PHE A 3 -9.60 21.53 -3.09
CA PHE A 3 -8.57 21.85 -2.11
C PHE A 3 -8.84 21.05 -0.84
N MET A 4 -7.88 20.27 -0.42
CA MET A 4 -7.78 19.90 0.98
C MET A 4 -7.71 21.22 1.75
N GLN A 5 -8.72 21.49 2.58
CA GLN A 5 -8.80 22.74 3.33
C GLN A 5 -7.62 22.85 4.31
N ALA A 6 -7.20 24.07 4.63
CA ALA A 6 -5.99 24.34 5.44
C ALA A 6 -5.98 23.66 6.83
N GLU A 7 -7.11 23.22 7.34
CA GLU A 7 -7.26 22.50 8.60
C GLU A 7 -6.63 21.09 8.61
N ILE A 8 -6.45 20.50 7.40
CA ILE A 8 -5.92 19.13 7.23
C ILE A 8 -4.40 19.08 7.50
N TYR A 9 -3.70 20.19 7.39
CA TYR A 9 -2.23 20.22 7.47
C TYR A 9 -1.66 20.26 8.91
N ASN A 10 -2.51 20.47 9.92
CA ASN A 10 -2.08 20.54 11.33
C ASN A 10 -2.32 19.27 12.13
N VAL A 11 -2.69 18.17 11.47
CA VAL A 11 -2.98 16.88 12.11
C VAL A 11 -1.83 15.92 11.86
N ASP A 12 -1.28 15.33 12.90
CA ASP A 12 -0.37 14.18 12.76
C ASP A 12 -1.20 12.92 12.47
N TYR A 13 -1.26 12.55 11.20
CA TYR A 13 -2.03 11.38 10.77
C TYR A 13 -1.37 10.06 11.16
N ASP A 14 -0.08 10.06 11.55
CA ASP A 14 0.61 8.85 12.02
C ASP A 14 -0.03 8.30 13.32
N GLU A 15 -0.72 9.15 14.08
CA GLU A 15 -1.47 8.73 15.27
C GLU A 15 -2.71 7.88 14.97
N TYR A 16 -3.26 8.00 13.76
CA TYR A 16 -4.50 7.34 13.35
C TYR A 16 -4.29 6.17 12.41
N VAL A 17 -3.07 6.03 11.87
CA VAL A 17 -2.75 5.03 10.85
C VAL A 17 -1.68 4.07 11.34
N SER A 18 -2.07 2.83 11.54
CA SER A 18 -1.12 1.73 11.81
C SER A 18 -0.64 1.13 10.49
N LEU A 19 0.65 1.27 10.20
CA LEU A 19 1.27 0.72 8.99
C LEU A 19 1.84 -0.67 9.25
N VAL A 20 1.50 -1.64 8.42
CA VAL A 20 2.10 -2.98 8.40
C VAL A 20 2.77 -3.20 7.05
N GLY A 21 4.11 -3.34 7.12
CA GLY A 21 4.92 -3.65 5.94
C GLY A 21 4.86 -5.12 5.60
N THR A 22 4.67 -5.43 4.33
CA THR A 22 4.60 -6.80 3.81
C THR A 22 5.67 -7.07 2.76
N ALA A 23 6.12 -8.33 2.67
CA ALA A 23 6.73 -8.86 1.47
C ALA A 23 5.64 -9.70 0.78
N HIS A 24 5.14 -9.19 -0.35
CA HIS A 24 3.94 -9.72 -0.99
C HIS A 24 4.01 -11.23 -1.21
N PHE A 25 2.84 -11.89 -1.04
CA PHE A 25 2.66 -13.33 -1.26
C PHE A 25 3.48 -14.25 -0.34
N THR A 26 3.79 -13.81 0.87
CA THR A 26 4.44 -14.64 1.88
C THR A 26 3.46 -15.06 2.99
N LYS A 27 3.68 -16.25 3.55
CA LYS A 27 2.90 -16.74 4.70
C LYS A 27 3.03 -15.80 5.90
N ARG A 28 4.23 -15.28 6.13
CA ARG A 28 4.51 -14.38 7.23
C ARG A 28 3.74 -13.07 7.10
N SER A 29 3.68 -12.47 5.90
CA SER A 29 2.90 -11.25 5.66
C SER A 29 1.41 -11.45 5.92
N LEU A 30 0.87 -12.62 5.56
CA LEU A 30 -0.50 -12.98 5.87
C LEU A 30 -0.73 -13.10 7.38
N GLN A 31 0.18 -13.76 8.11
CA GLN A 31 0.11 -13.87 9.57
C GLN A 31 0.20 -12.51 10.25
N ASP A 32 1.13 -11.64 9.81
CA ASP A 32 1.26 -10.29 10.35
C ASP A 32 -0.01 -9.46 10.12
N ALA A 33 -0.65 -9.60 8.96
CA ALA A 33 -1.92 -8.94 8.67
C ALA A 33 -3.04 -9.43 9.61
N TYR A 34 -3.17 -10.74 9.82
CA TYR A 34 -4.15 -11.31 10.76
C TYR A 34 -3.94 -10.82 12.18
N GLN A 35 -2.71 -10.89 12.68
CA GLN A 35 -2.37 -10.42 14.02
C GLN A 35 -2.66 -8.92 14.21
N ALA A 36 -2.37 -8.11 13.18
CA ALA A 36 -2.65 -6.68 13.22
C ALA A 36 -4.17 -6.40 13.27
N ILE A 37 -4.97 -7.11 12.46
CA ILE A 37 -6.43 -6.97 12.46
C ILE A 37 -7.02 -7.39 13.81
N GLU A 38 -6.60 -8.54 14.34
CA GLU A 38 -7.08 -9.05 15.62
C GLU A 38 -6.77 -8.09 16.78
N ARG A 39 -5.55 -7.56 16.80
CA ARG A 39 -5.08 -6.64 17.83
C ARG A 39 -5.71 -5.25 17.76
N LEU A 40 -5.79 -4.68 16.56
CA LEU A 40 -6.19 -3.30 16.34
C LEU A 40 -7.70 -3.14 16.14
N ARG A 41 -8.37 -4.19 15.64
CA ARG A 41 -9.80 -4.15 15.26
C ARG A 41 -10.13 -2.88 14.48
N PRO A 42 -9.51 -2.66 13.33
CA PRO A 42 -9.62 -1.40 12.59
C PRO A 42 -11.07 -1.18 12.12
N SER A 43 -11.50 0.09 12.13
CA SER A 43 -12.72 0.50 11.42
C SER A 43 -12.51 0.61 9.91
N ASP A 44 -11.27 0.79 9.50
CA ASP A 44 -10.87 1.00 8.11
C ASP A 44 -9.60 0.21 7.80
N LEU A 45 -9.69 -0.68 6.80
CA LEU A 45 -8.55 -1.41 6.26
C LEU A 45 -8.16 -0.80 4.91
N ALA A 46 -6.96 -0.24 4.83
CA ALA A 46 -6.38 0.29 3.62
C ALA A 46 -5.35 -0.70 3.05
N ILE A 47 -5.43 -1.02 1.76
CA ILE A 47 -4.54 -1.97 1.11
C ILE A 47 -3.87 -1.37 -0.13
N GLU A 48 -2.61 -1.75 -0.38
CA GLU A 48 -1.80 -1.30 -1.51
C GLU A 48 -2.24 -1.95 -2.82
N LEU A 49 -3.48 -1.73 -3.21
CA LEU A 49 -4.04 -2.18 -4.49
C LEU A 49 -4.84 -1.06 -5.15
N ASP A 50 -5.02 -1.19 -6.46
CA ASP A 50 -6.07 -0.53 -7.22
C ASP A 50 -7.24 -1.48 -7.48
N LEU A 51 -8.35 -0.94 -7.97
CA LEU A 51 -9.58 -1.70 -8.20
C LEU A 51 -9.39 -2.87 -9.19
N LYS A 52 -8.54 -2.70 -10.21
CA LYS A 52 -8.30 -3.76 -11.19
C LYS A 52 -7.53 -4.92 -10.57
N ARG A 53 -6.43 -4.62 -9.87
CA ARG A 53 -5.64 -5.64 -9.15
C ARG A 53 -6.46 -6.34 -8.09
N PHE A 54 -7.25 -5.58 -7.31
CA PHE A 54 -8.15 -6.16 -6.31
C PHE A 54 -9.13 -7.14 -6.93
N LYS A 55 -9.81 -6.76 -8.03
CA LYS A 55 -10.76 -7.65 -8.72
C LYS A 55 -10.08 -8.93 -9.22
N ILE A 56 -8.90 -8.82 -9.84
CA ILE A 56 -8.14 -9.97 -10.33
C ILE A 56 -7.79 -10.93 -9.18
N LEU A 57 -7.23 -10.41 -8.09
CA LEU A 57 -6.84 -11.22 -6.94
C LEU A 57 -8.06 -11.84 -6.24
N ASN A 58 -9.11 -11.06 -6.05
CA ASN A 58 -10.35 -11.56 -5.43
C ASN A 58 -10.99 -12.67 -6.27
N THR A 59 -11.06 -12.52 -7.59
CA THR A 59 -11.60 -13.55 -8.50
C THR A 59 -10.73 -14.81 -8.47
N ALA A 60 -9.41 -14.65 -8.51
CA ALA A 60 -8.49 -15.79 -8.44
C ALA A 60 -8.60 -16.54 -7.09
N CYS A 61 -8.76 -15.81 -5.99
CA CYS A 61 -8.99 -16.42 -4.68
C CYS A 61 -10.38 -17.04 -4.55
N TRP A 62 -11.41 -16.43 -5.13
CA TRP A 62 -12.79 -16.93 -5.03
C TRP A 62 -12.94 -18.34 -5.59
N GLY A 63 -12.35 -18.61 -6.74
CA GLY A 63 -12.35 -19.94 -7.38
C GLY A 63 -11.27 -20.89 -6.83
N CYS A 64 -10.47 -20.47 -5.86
CA CYS A 64 -9.37 -21.27 -5.34
C CYS A 64 -9.90 -22.30 -4.32
N PRO A 65 -9.66 -23.61 -4.52
CA PRO A 65 -10.11 -24.64 -3.57
C PRO A 65 -9.43 -24.54 -2.20
N ARG A 66 -8.39 -23.72 -2.07
CA ARG A 66 -7.65 -23.46 -0.82
C ARG A 66 -8.09 -22.17 -0.12
N ARG A 67 -9.12 -21.49 -0.59
CA ARG A 67 -9.62 -20.29 0.09
C ARG A 67 -10.05 -20.65 1.53
N GLY A 68 -9.56 -19.91 2.49
CA GLY A 68 -9.80 -20.17 3.92
C GLY A 68 -8.79 -21.12 4.60
N THR A 69 -8.08 -21.96 3.82
CA THR A 69 -6.99 -22.81 4.33
C THR A 69 -5.64 -22.44 3.71
N CYS A 70 -5.63 -21.44 2.83
CA CYS A 70 -4.43 -20.99 2.17
C CYS A 70 -3.50 -20.33 3.17
N THR A 71 -2.35 -20.93 3.40
CA THR A 71 -1.30 -20.41 4.28
C THR A 71 -0.27 -19.57 3.54
N THR A 72 -0.46 -19.40 2.24
CA THR A 72 0.47 -18.64 1.40
C THR A 72 -0.33 -17.87 0.37
N LYS A 73 -0.05 -16.63 0.17
CA LYS A 73 -0.16 -15.93 -1.11
C LYS A 73 -1.00 -14.69 -1.22
N CYS A 74 -1.87 -14.29 -0.38
CA CYS A 74 -2.51 -13.00 -0.62
C CYS A 74 -2.87 -12.35 0.69
N GLU A 75 -1.90 -11.67 1.29
CA GLU A 75 -2.10 -10.94 2.53
C GLU A 75 -3.25 -9.94 2.40
N PHE A 76 -3.46 -9.34 1.24
CA PHE A 76 -4.53 -8.38 1.02
C PHE A 76 -5.91 -9.03 1.04
N ILE A 77 -6.11 -10.13 0.30
CA ILE A 77 -7.38 -10.85 0.31
C ILE A 77 -7.58 -11.58 1.65
N GLY A 78 -6.51 -12.16 2.21
CA GLY A 78 -6.55 -12.76 3.54
C GLY A 78 -6.93 -11.76 4.62
N ALA A 79 -6.41 -10.53 4.56
CA ALA A 79 -6.80 -9.47 5.48
C ALA A 79 -8.28 -9.09 5.33
N THR A 80 -8.80 -9.00 4.11
CA THR A 80 -10.24 -8.74 3.90
C THR A 80 -11.11 -9.86 4.47
N ASP A 81 -10.66 -11.12 4.36
CA ASP A 81 -11.35 -12.26 4.94
C ASP A 81 -11.26 -12.28 6.48
N ALA A 82 -10.12 -11.85 7.04
CA ALA A 82 -9.88 -11.78 8.49
C ALA A 82 -10.73 -10.75 9.22
N LEU A 83 -11.23 -9.72 8.52
CA LEU A 83 -12.17 -8.76 9.12
C LEU A 83 -13.44 -9.46 9.66
N GLY A 84 -13.72 -10.67 9.20
CA GLY A 84 -14.81 -11.50 9.74
C GLY A 84 -16.15 -10.78 9.70
N ASN A 85 -16.80 -10.69 10.87
CA ASN A 85 -18.06 -9.98 11.08
C ASN A 85 -17.83 -8.50 11.52
N VAL A 86 -16.60 -7.99 11.45
CA VAL A 86 -16.30 -6.60 11.78
C VAL A 86 -16.82 -5.71 10.65
N ASP A 87 -17.60 -4.71 11.02
CA ASP A 87 -18.14 -3.73 10.09
C ASP A 87 -17.05 -2.69 9.77
N ALA A 88 -16.10 -3.08 8.93
CA ALA A 88 -14.97 -2.24 8.52
C ALA A 88 -15.05 -1.91 7.02
N ASN A 89 -14.65 -0.70 6.68
CA ASN A 89 -14.47 -0.31 5.29
C ASN A 89 -13.16 -0.88 4.75
N ILE A 90 -13.13 -1.17 3.45
CA ILE A 90 -11.91 -1.58 2.74
C ILE A 90 -11.60 -0.50 1.71
N TRP A 91 -10.39 0.04 1.79
CA TRP A 91 -9.92 1.13 0.94
C TRP A 91 -8.77 0.67 0.06
N LEU A 92 -8.85 0.99 -1.23
CA LEU A 92 -7.78 0.77 -2.19
C LEU A 92 -6.98 2.06 -2.35
N ILE A 93 -5.73 2.04 -1.88
CA ILE A 93 -4.95 3.27 -1.73
C ILE A 93 -3.82 3.46 -2.74
N ASP A 94 -3.52 2.46 -3.58
CA ASP A 94 -2.40 2.57 -4.53
C ASP A 94 -2.80 3.20 -5.87
N MET A 95 -1.82 3.67 -6.60
CA MET A 95 -1.94 4.06 -8.01
C MET A 95 -2.28 2.84 -8.87
N SER A 96 -3.05 3.05 -9.94
CA SER A 96 -3.31 1.97 -10.89
C SER A 96 -2.07 1.61 -11.72
N GLU A 97 -1.98 0.36 -12.16
CA GLU A 97 -0.91 -0.08 -13.07
C GLU A 97 -0.82 0.79 -14.33
N ARG A 98 -1.99 1.26 -14.81
CA ARG A 98 -2.06 2.16 -15.97
C ARG A 98 -1.39 3.51 -15.68
N GLU A 99 -1.70 4.11 -14.53
CA GLU A 99 -1.09 5.37 -14.11
C GLU A 99 0.41 5.21 -13.92
N ILE A 100 0.86 4.17 -13.22
CA ILE A 100 2.27 3.85 -13.04
C ILE A 100 2.98 3.72 -14.40
N GLY A 101 2.40 2.93 -15.32
CA GLY A 101 2.96 2.73 -16.65
C GLY A 101 3.03 4.02 -17.47
N LEU A 102 1.99 4.86 -17.42
CA LEU A 102 1.97 6.16 -18.10
C LEU A 102 3.03 7.10 -17.53
N ARG A 103 3.15 7.18 -16.20
CA ARG A 103 4.15 8.02 -15.52
C ARG A 103 5.57 7.60 -15.88
N ILE A 104 5.86 6.29 -15.87
CA ILE A 104 7.17 5.78 -16.29
C ILE A 104 7.46 6.18 -17.75
N ARG A 105 6.50 6.01 -18.67
CA ARG A 105 6.67 6.39 -20.07
C ARG A 105 6.89 7.89 -20.26
N GLN A 106 6.23 8.74 -19.48
CA GLN A 106 6.41 10.18 -19.53
C GLN A 106 7.80 10.64 -19.07
N LEU A 107 8.40 9.91 -18.13
CA LEU A 107 9.66 10.29 -17.50
C LEU A 107 10.88 9.53 -18.03
N THR A 108 10.67 8.54 -18.92
CA THR A 108 11.74 7.72 -19.47
C THR A 108 11.70 7.68 -20.99
N THR A 109 12.86 7.47 -21.63
CA THR A 109 12.94 7.17 -23.05
C THR A 109 12.76 5.67 -23.30
N PRO A 110 12.22 5.23 -24.48
CA PRO A 110 11.99 3.81 -24.78
C PRO A 110 13.23 2.92 -24.62
N THR A 111 14.40 3.43 -24.98
CA THR A 111 15.68 2.71 -24.87
C THR A 111 16.10 2.42 -23.43
N TRP A 112 15.52 3.10 -22.49
CA TRP A 112 15.86 3.01 -21.09
C TRP A 112 15.14 1.84 -20.37
N ILE A 113 13.93 1.48 -20.82
CA ILE A 113 13.15 0.37 -20.28
C ILE A 113 13.92 -0.95 -20.38
N PHE A 114 14.66 -1.16 -21.48
CA PHE A 114 15.48 -2.36 -21.67
C PHE A 114 16.70 -2.45 -20.72
N ARG A 115 17.22 -1.34 -20.25
CA ARG A 115 18.38 -1.31 -19.33
C ARG A 115 18.03 -1.65 -17.89
N VAL A 116 16.77 -1.49 -17.49
CA VAL A 116 16.32 -1.69 -16.10
C VAL A 116 15.73 -3.08 -15.87
N SER A 117 15.25 -3.74 -16.91
CA SER A 117 14.50 -5.00 -16.78
C SER A 117 15.35 -6.20 -16.34
N LEU A 118 16.65 -6.20 -16.57
CA LEU A 118 17.49 -7.40 -16.43
C LEU A 118 18.02 -7.72 -15.01
N PRO A 119 18.31 -6.77 -14.10
CA PRO A 119 18.95 -7.11 -12.83
C PRO A 119 17.99 -7.30 -11.63
N PHE A 120 16.69 -7.00 -11.77
CA PHE A 120 15.80 -6.92 -10.61
C PHE A 120 15.11 -8.24 -10.22
N PHE A 121 15.02 -9.20 -11.14
CA PHE A 121 14.17 -10.39 -10.99
C PHE A 121 14.84 -11.63 -10.38
N HIS A 122 16.14 -11.62 -10.09
CA HIS A 122 16.88 -12.87 -9.82
C HIS A 122 17.09 -13.24 -8.33
N ARG A 123 16.41 -12.61 -7.36
CA ARG A 123 16.57 -12.94 -5.91
C ARG A 123 15.29 -12.85 -5.08
N GLU A 124 14.13 -13.06 -5.68
CA GLU A 124 12.87 -13.09 -4.93
C GLU A 124 12.84 -14.25 -3.93
N ASP A 125 13.36 -15.41 -4.28
CA ASP A 125 13.36 -16.59 -3.42
C ASP A 125 14.16 -16.41 -2.12
N GLU A 126 15.30 -15.73 -2.17
CA GLU A 126 16.12 -15.46 -0.99
C GLU A 126 15.44 -14.47 -0.05
N ILE A 127 14.86 -13.42 -0.60
CA ILE A 127 14.13 -12.40 0.17
C ILE A 127 12.89 -13.02 0.80
N THR A 128 12.12 -13.79 0.04
CA THR A 128 10.95 -14.51 0.53
C THR A 128 11.34 -15.43 1.68
N ARG A 129 12.42 -16.20 1.53
CA ARG A 129 12.91 -17.10 2.58
C ARG A 129 13.31 -16.36 3.86
N LEU A 130 14.06 -15.27 3.75
CA LEU A 130 14.45 -14.46 4.90
C LEU A 130 13.24 -13.85 5.61
N TRP A 131 12.27 -13.36 4.84
CA TRP A 131 11.02 -12.82 5.39
C TRP A 131 10.24 -13.88 6.15
N GLU A 132 10.07 -15.06 5.56
CA GLU A 132 9.38 -16.20 6.19
C GLU A 132 10.08 -16.66 7.48
N GLN A 133 11.40 -16.59 7.55
CA GLN A 133 12.20 -16.89 8.74
C GLN A 133 12.14 -15.79 9.82
N GLY A 134 11.54 -14.63 9.51
CA GLY A 134 11.39 -13.53 10.46
C GLY A 134 12.54 -12.51 10.45
N PHE A 135 13.49 -12.62 9.54
CA PHE A 135 14.59 -11.66 9.36
C PHE A 135 14.12 -10.42 8.61
N LYS A 136 13.12 -9.73 9.19
CA LYS A 136 12.47 -8.57 8.54
C LYS A 136 13.43 -7.41 8.34
N ASP A 137 14.27 -7.12 9.33
CA ASP A 137 15.21 -6.00 9.28
C ASP A 137 16.25 -6.21 8.20
N GLU A 138 16.79 -7.43 8.04
CA GLU A 138 17.73 -7.77 6.97
C GLU A 138 17.08 -7.62 5.59
N VAL A 139 15.83 -8.05 5.47
CA VAL A 139 15.07 -7.89 4.22
C VAL A 139 14.84 -6.42 3.93
N VAL A 140 14.35 -5.63 4.89
CA VAL A 140 14.13 -4.19 4.73
C VAL A 140 15.44 -3.49 4.35
N ASN A 141 16.55 -3.77 5.05
CA ASN A 141 17.86 -3.22 4.73
C ASN A 141 18.36 -3.63 3.33
N SER A 142 18.06 -4.86 2.90
CA SER A 142 18.37 -5.33 1.55
C SER A 142 17.54 -4.58 0.50
N TYR A 143 16.25 -4.37 0.76
CA TYR A 143 15.39 -3.57 -0.10
C TYR A 143 15.86 -2.13 -0.19
N GLN A 144 16.18 -1.48 0.92
CA GLN A 144 16.67 -0.11 0.93
C GLN A 144 17.94 0.05 0.08
N ARG A 145 18.90 -0.90 0.19
CA ARG A 145 20.10 -0.91 -0.67
C ARG A 145 19.78 -1.11 -2.15
N ARG A 146 18.75 -1.88 -2.47
CA ARG A 146 18.27 -2.06 -3.87
C ARG A 146 17.59 -0.80 -4.38
N LEU A 147 16.73 -0.20 -3.56
CA LEU A 147 16.06 1.06 -3.89
C LEU A 147 17.04 2.19 -4.10
N GLU A 148 18.10 2.27 -3.28
CA GLU A 148 19.15 3.28 -3.47
C GLU A 148 19.95 3.04 -4.78
N ARG A 149 20.20 1.78 -5.14
CA ARG A 149 20.79 1.45 -6.46
C ARG A 149 19.84 1.82 -7.60
N LEU A 150 18.53 1.54 -7.44
CA LEU A 150 17.53 1.95 -8.42
C LEU A 150 17.49 3.46 -8.56
N ARG A 151 17.47 4.20 -7.45
CA ARG A 151 17.49 5.65 -7.43
C ARG A 151 18.66 6.24 -8.21
N ARG A 152 19.87 5.65 -8.05
CA ARG A 152 21.08 6.12 -8.78
C ARG A 152 21.06 5.75 -10.24
N ARG A 153 20.62 4.53 -10.58
CA ARG A 153 20.67 4.03 -11.97
C ARG A 153 19.44 4.43 -12.78
N ALA A 154 18.33 4.62 -12.10
CA ALA A 154 17.00 4.74 -12.68
C ALA A 154 16.12 5.74 -11.93
N PRO A 155 16.57 6.99 -11.78
CA PRO A 155 15.89 7.96 -10.92
C PRO A 155 14.44 8.19 -11.32
N ALA A 156 14.12 8.18 -12.60
CA ALA A 156 12.75 8.35 -13.07
C ALA A 156 11.84 7.17 -12.67
N VAL A 157 12.33 5.94 -12.79
CA VAL A 157 11.57 4.75 -12.37
C VAL A 157 11.44 4.71 -10.85
N TRP A 158 12.53 4.97 -10.12
CA TRP A 158 12.49 5.07 -8.66
C TRP A 158 11.47 6.11 -8.21
N ARG A 159 11.47 7.29 -8.85
CA ARG A 159 10.50 8.34 -8.58
C ARG A 159 9.06 7.83 -8.68
N VAL A 160 8.71 7.14 -9.76
CA VAL A 160 7.34 6.64 -9.95
C VAL A 160 7.02 5.52 -8.99
N LEU A 161 7.91 4.51 -8.88
CA LEU A 161 7.63 3.30 -8.11
C LEU A 161 7.64 3.54 -6.58
N ILE A 162 8.35 4.56 -6.11
CA ILE A 162 8.48 4.82 -4.68
C ILE A 162 7.90 6.18 -4.31
N ASP A 163 8.46 7.28 -4.85
CA ASP A 163 8.17 8.65 -4.39
C ASP A 163 6.71 9.05 -4.71
N GLU A 164 6.28 8.83 -5.97
CA GLU A 164 4.92 9.16 -6.39
C GLU A 164 3.88 8.26 -5.72
N ARG A 165 4.14 6.96 -5.62
CA ARG A 165 3.22 6.03 -4.94
C ARG A 165 3.12 6.32 -3.45
N ASN A 166 4.24 6.55 -2.75
CA ASN A 166 4.22 6.96 -1.35
C ASN A 166 3.36 8.21 -1.14
N THR A 167 3.52 9.19 -2.02
CA THR A 167 2.76 10.45 -1.93
C THR A 167 1.26 10.21 -2.14
N ILE A 168 0.87 9.42 -3.12
CA ILE A 168 -0.55 9.12 -3.38
C ILE A 168 -1.14 8.28 -2.24
N MET A 169 -0.43 7.24 -1.76
CA MET A 169 -0.91 6.41 -0.66
C MET A 169 -1.05 7.22 0.64
N ALA A 170 -0.06 8.04 0.99
CA ALA A 170 -0.15 8.91 2.16
C ALA A 170 -1.29 9.94 2.03
N ALA A 171 -1.46 10.55 0.85
CA ALA A 171 -2.55 11.48 0.60
C ALA A 171 -3.93 10.81 0.77
N ARG A 172 -4.09 9.57 0.31
CA ARG A 172 -5.32 8.80 0.45
C ARG A 172 -5.59 8.39 1.89
N LEU A 173 -4.56 7.99 2.64
CA LEU A 173 -4.67 7.69 4.07
C LEU A 173 -5.04 8.93 4.88
N ALA A 174 -4.39 10.06 4.63
CA ALA A 174 -4.73 11.33 5.26
C ALA A 174 -6.17 11.76 4.93
N TRP A 175 -6.62 11.52 3.68
CA TRP A 175 -7.99 11.80 3.28
C TRP A 175 -9.00 10.94 4.05
N ILE A 176 -8.77 9.62 4.20
CA ILE A 176 -9.64 8.72 4.98
C ILE A 176 -9.71 9.19 6.44
N ALA A 177 -8.56 9.49 7.05
CA ALA A 177 -8.53 9.97 8.43
C ALA A 177 -9.25 11.32 8.60
N SER A 178 -9.05 12.26 7.68
CA SER A 178 -9.72 13.57 7.71
C SER A 178 -11.22 13.46 7.51
N ASP A 179 -11.68 12.51 6.69
CA ASP A 179 -13.11 12.28 6.47
C ASP A 179 -13.79 11.84 7.76
N LYS A 180 -13.17 10.90 8.48
CA LYS A 180 -13.63 10.45 9.79
C LYS A 180 -13.62 11.57 10.86
N LEU A 181 -12.52 12.32 10.94
CA LEU A 181 -12.41 13.43 11.89
C LEU A 181 -13.47 14.52 11.66
N ARG A 182 -13.91 14.74 10.41
CA ARG A 182 -15.01 15.66 10.09
C ARG A 182 -16.38 15.16 10.54
N GLU A 183 -16.53 13.85 10.67
CA GLU A 183 -17.73 13.18 11.18
C GLU A 183 -17.70 12.99 12.71
N ASP A 184 -16.75 13.63 13.41
CA ASP A 184 -16.46 13.47 14.85
C ASP A 184 -16.14 12.00 15.25
N GLU A 185 -15.70 11.19 14.28
CA GLU A 185 -15.25 9.82 14.52
C GLU A 185 -13.74 9.79 14.68
N ARG A 186 -13.24 9.06 15.68
CA ARG A 186 -11.80 8.83 15.82
C ARG A 186 -11.35 7.79 14.79
N PRO A 187 -10.45 8.15 13.85
CA PRO A 187 -9.97 7.19 12.88
C PRO A 187 -9.19 6.05 13.54
N ASN A 188 -9.42 4.81 13.08
CA ASN A 188 -8.64 3.62 13.43
C ASN A 188 -8.34 2.85 12.14
N ILE A 189 -7.29 3.28 11.46
CA ILE A 189 -6.94 2.81 10.11
C ILE A 189 -5.76 1.85 10.20
N LEU A 190 -5.94 0.64 9.69
CA LEU A 190 -4.85 -0.30 9.42
C LEU A 190 -4.49 -0.26 7.95
N ALA A 191 -3.25 0.08 7.62
CA ALA A 191 -2.77 0.08 6.24
C ALA A 191 -1.75 -1.04 6.01
N LEU A 192 -2.05 -1.92 5.05
CA LEU A 192 -1.15 -2.97 4.58
C LEU A 192 -0.46 -2.50 3.30
N VAL A 193 0.84 -2.32 3.38
CA VAL A 193 1.67 -1.82 2.27
C VAL A 193 2.96 -2.62 2.15
N GLY A 194 3.57 -2.64 0.98
CA GLY A 194 4.90 -3.23 0.81
C GLY A 194 5.91 -2.57 1.75
N ALA A 195 6.77 -3.37 2.37
CA ALA A 195 7.74 -2.90 3.37
C ALA A 195 8.61 -1.73 2.87
N ALA A 196 8.83 -1.63 1.56
CA ALA A 196 9.58 -0.54 0.93
C ALA A 196 8.89 0.84 1.03
N HIS A 197 7.59 0.86 1.30
CA HIS A 197 6.76 2.08 1.34
C HIS A 197 6.55 2.62 2.76
N VAL A 198 6.72 1.77 3.79
CA VAL A 198 6.38 2.09 5.18
C VAL A 198 7.02 3.39 5.66
N ASP A 199 8.34 3.51 5.59
CA ASP A 199 9.07 4.69 6.09
C ASP A 199 8.69 5.97 5.32
N GLY A 200 8.49 5.84 4.01
CA GLY A 200 8.12 6.98 3.16
C GLY A 200 6.71 7.49 3.46
N ILE A 201 5.76 6.59 3.62
CA ILE A 201 4.38 6.93 3.97
C ILE A 201 4.34 7.51 5.39
N LYS A 202 5.00 6.86 6.36
CA LYS A 202 5.04 7.34 7.75
C LYS A 202 5.54 8.78 7.85
N LYS A 203 6.65 9.11 7.18
CA LYS A 203 7.20 10.48 7.14
C LYS A 203 6.23 11.51 6.55
N LEU A 204 5.39 11.10 5.60
CA LEU A 204 4.39 11.99 5.01
C LEU A 204 3.16 12.15 5.88
N LEU A 205 2.77 11.11 6.61
CA LEU A 205 1.64 11.18 7.55
C LEU A 205 1.98 12.04 8.78
N SER A 206 3.22 11.98 9.27
CA SER A 206 3.69 12.82 10.38
C SER A 206 3.93 14.29 9.98
N ASP A 207 4.02 14.59 8.69
CA ASP A 207 4.16 15.94 8.16
C ASP A 207 3.28 16.12 6.90
N PRO A 208 1.96 16.26 7.08
CA PRO A 208 1.02 16.28 5.96
C PRO A 208 1.22 17.44 4.99
N PHE A 209 1.85 18.53 5.43
CA PHE A 209 2.18 19.64 4.56
C PHE A 209 3.04 19.18 3.37
N LYS A 210 3.97 18.26 3.63
CA LYS A 210 4.80 17.64 2.58
C LYS A 210 4.00 16.83 1.57
N ILE A 211 2.83 16.34 1.92
CA ILE A 211 1.95 15.64 0.95
C ILE A 211 1.55 16.62 -0.15
N GLY A 212 1.07 17.80 0.24
CA GLY A 212 0.67 18.85 -0.71
C GLY A 212 1.84 19.33 -1.58
N GLU A 213 2.98 19.62 -0.94
CA GLU A 213 4.21 20.01 -1.66
C GLU A 213 4.65 18.94 -2.67
N ASN A 214 4.63 17.67 -2.27
CA ASN A 214 5.00 16.57 -3.14
C ASN A 214 4.02 16.38 -4.31
N LEU A 215 2.71 16.46 -4.07
CA LEU A 215 1.72 16.40 -5.14
C LEU A 215 2.01 17.47 -6.19
N GLN A 216 2.26 18.69 -5.76
CA GLN A 216 2.60 19.80 -6.65
C GLN A 216 3.94 19.59 -7.36
N ARG A 217 5.01 19.33 -6.63
CA ARG A 217 6.38 19.12 -7.15
C ARG A 217 6.46 17.96 -8.15
N LEU A 218 5.71 16.89 -7.90
CA LEU A 218 5.69 15.70 -8.74
C LEU A 218 4.69 15.82 -9.90
N GLY A 219 3.84 16.85 -9.91
CA GLY A 219 2.78 17.04 -10.90
C GLY A 219 1.74 15.91 -10.83
N LEU A 220 1.37 15.51 -9.61
CA LEU A 220 0.37 14.48 -9.36
C LEU A 220 -1.00 15.10 -9.13
N VAL A 221 -2.02 14.45 -9.66
CA VAL A 221 -3.42 14.80 -9.39
C VAL A 221 -3.95 13.86 -8.33
N PHE A 222 -4.39 14.41 -7.21
CA PHE A 222 -5.03 13.63 -6.17
C PHE A 222 -6.41 13.15 -6.62
N THR A 223 -6.68 11.88 -6.38
CA THR A 223 -8.00 11.26 -6.49
C THR A 223 -8.31 10.50 -5.21
N PRO A 224 -9.52 10.63 -4.64
CA PRO A 224 -9.90 9.87 -3.46
C PRO A 224 -9.69 8.37 -3.63
N PRO A 225 -9.42 7.64 -2.54
CA PRO A 225 -9.33 6.18 -2.59
C PRO A 225 -10.68 5.55 -2.95
N THR A 226 -10.63 4.35 -3.51
CA THR A 226 -11.86 3.58 -3.75
C THR A 226 -12.24 2.82 -2.49
N CYS A 227 -13.41 3.10 -1.94
CA CYS A 227 -13.97 2.32 -0.84
C CYS A 227 -14.68 1.07 -1.38
N ILE A 228 -14.35 -0.08 -0.81
CA ILE A 228 -15.05 -1.33 -1.04
C ILE A 228 -15.67 -1.76 0.27
N ARG A 229 -17.00 -1.78 0.34
CA ARG A 229 -17.72 -2.37 1.47
C ARG A 229 -17.76 -3.88 1.31
N ARG A 230 -17.51 -4.61 2.39
CA ARG A 230 -17.70 -6.06 2.39
C ARG A 230 -19.18 -6.39 2.22
N ILE A 231 -19.55 -6.99 1.11
CA ILE A 231 -20.86 -7.64 0.99
C ILE A 231 -20.76 -8.94 1.79
N ARG A 232 -21.50 -9.05 2.90
CA ARG A 232 -21.68 -10.33 3.59
C ARG A 232 -22.42 -11.24 2.62
N VAL A 233 -21.75 -12.22 2.08
CA VAL A 233 -22.44 -13.37 1.51
C VAL A 233 -22.78 -14.23 2.72
N ASN A 234 -24.05 -14.20 3.17
CA ASN A 234 -24.55 -15.18 4.11
C ASN A 234 -24.31 -16.53 3.43
N ALA A 235 -23.42 -17.34 3.98
CA ALA A 235 -23.35 -18.75 3.65
C ALA A 235 -24.56 -19.37 4.38
N ASP A 236 -25.62 -19.65 3.62
CA ASP A 236 -26.67 -20.56 4.04
C ASP A 236 -26.12 -21.99 4.15
#